data_180b14e7de31086926257217e1410e07
#
_entry.id   180b14e7de31086926257217e1410e07
#
_cell.length_a   1.000
_cell.length_b   1.000
_cell.length_c   1.000
_cell.angle_alpha   90.00
_cell.angle_beta   90.00
_cell.angle_gamma   90.00
#
_symmetry.space_group_name_H-M   'P 1'
#
loop_
_entity.id
_entity.type
_entity.pdbx_description
1 polymer ?
#
loop_
_entity_poly.entity_id
_entity_poly.type
_entity_poly.pdbx_seq_one_letter_code
_entity_poly.pdbx_strand_id
1 'polypeptide(L)'
;MAPVARATPPTRAALRWAATAAATAVLLSGCTPWGAGAESPDQAGAAAPCGNDGNERRMRGAWLTTVRNIDWPSEPGLSAEEQRAELDSYLDAAAGMGLNAVFLHVRPTADAVYASELEPWARYLTGEQGGDPGYDPLEYAVAEAHERGLELHAWFNPYRVGFQDPDVENLVEEHPARQNPEWLVDYGDEAYLDPGEPEVRAWVVGVIMDVVERYDVDGVHFDDFFYPYPKGGEEFDDDASWEEHGGGFDDRGDWRRDNVDRLIADVHEGIERAKPWVSFGISPFGIWRNDSTDPSGSSSAGLQSYDAQYADTRAWIREGTVDYVAPQLYWKRGFETADYEAMADWWSQEVEGTGVDLYIGQAAYRVGEDGWRGEDALSTQLDYSGELAGVDGDVYFSIRSLREQAADAYAVLAGAHYARPALPPRSDASEGQGPLVGAVGGVTARAGDERVDVEWEAVDGARFYAVYRLPADTAGVGSEEARCEAVAAEHLVGVTGRTALTDTAPLEDGAGYVVTALDDYRAEGPVGEVADVRG
;
A
#
# COMPACT_ATOMS: atom_id res chain seq x y z
N MET A 1 -9.45 64.59 -38.33
CA MET A 1 -10.88 64.91 -38.29
C MET A 1 -11.55 63.99 -37.28
N ALA A 2 -12.12 64.56 -36.28
CA ALA A 2 -12.94 64.06 -35.19
C ALA A 2 -12.41 62.91 -34.33
N PRO A 3 -12.31 63.08 -33.02
CA PRO A 3 -11.88 62.06 -32.06
C PRO A 3 -13.07 61.23 -31.54
N VAL A 4 -12.84 59.96 -31.36
CA VAL A 4 -13.80 59.06 -30.69
C VAL A 4 -13.46 58.95 -29.23
N ALA A 5 -14.48 59.16 -28.39
CA ALA A 5 -14.43 59.27 -26.94
C ALA A 5 -14.05 57.95 -26.27
N ARG A 6 -13.21 58.07 -25.22
CA ARG A 6 -12.92 57.01 -24.25
C ARG A 6 -14.09 56.87 -23.28
N ALA A 7 -14.61 55.65 -23.09
CA ALA A 7 -15.53 55.29 -22.05
C ALA A 7 -14.76 54.81 -20.81
N THR A 8 -15.08 55.37 -19.66
CA THR A 8 -14.59 54.97 -18.33
C THR A 8 -15.40 53.80 -17.78
N PRO A 9 -14.79 52.84 -17.06
CA PRO A 9 -15.52 51.75 -16.42
C PRO A 9 -16.12 52.18 -15.06
N PRO A 10 -17.21 51.53 -14.62
CA PRO A 10 -17.89 51.89 -13.37
C PRO A 10 -17.17 51.30 -12.14
N THR A 11 -17.18 52.13 -11.08
CA THR A 11 -16.68 51.84 -9.74
C THR A 11 -17.48 50.74 -9.04
N ARG A 12 -16.78 49.73 -8.49
CA ARG A 12 -17.34 48.71 -7.60
C ARG A 12 -17.59 49.30 -6.20
N ALA A 13 -18.85 49.26 -5.76
CA ALA A 13 -19.25 49.56 -4.40
C ALA A 13 -18.94 48.36 -3.47
N ALA A 14 -18.18 48.63 -2.41
CA ALA A 14 -17.87 47.68 -1.35
C ALA A 14 -19.07 47.57 -0.39
N LEU A 15 -19.64 46.39 -0.27
CA LEU A 15 -20.66 46.10 0.76
C LEU A 15 -19.94 45.62 2.03
N ARG A 16 -20.01 46.45 3.08
CA ARG A 16 -19.56 46.07 4.42
C ARG A 16 -20.72 45.41 5.15
N TRP A 17 -20.53 44.16 5.60
CA TRP A 17 -21.42 43.49 6.55
C TRP A 17 -20.90 43.75 7.97
N ALA A 18 -21.76 44.37 8.79
CA ALA A 18 -21.52 44.56 10.22
C ALA A 18 -22.01 43.33 10.99
N ALA A 19 -21.13 42.71 11.75
CA ALA A 19 -21.47 41.66 12.70
C ALA A 19 -21.97 42.29 14.00
N THR A 20 -23.22 42.05 14.37
CA THR A 20 -23.80 42.37 15.66
C THR A 20 -23.65 41.18 16.60
N ALA A 21 -22.87 41.35 17.66
CA ALA A 21 -22.79 40.41 18.76
C ALA A 21 -23.98 40.64 19.72
N ALA A 22 -24.79 39.62 19.93
CA ALA A 22 -25.79 39.58 20.98
C ALA A 22 -25.30 38.68 22.13
N ALA A 23 -25.00 39.29 23.26
CA ALA A 23 -24.71 38.62 24.52
C ALA A 23 -26.03 38.25 25.19
N THR A 24 -26.27 36.98 25.48
CA THR A 24 -27.40 36.52 26.30
C THR A 24 -26.86 35.94 27.61
N ALA A 25 -27.21 36.62 28.69
CA ALA A 25 -26.92 36.17 30.05
C ALA A 25 -27.89 35.06 30.45
N VAL A 26 -27.37 33.95 31.00
CA VAL A 26 -28.17 32.88 31.60
C VAL A 26 -28.12 33.02 33.11
N LEU A 27 -29.30 33.25 33.69
CA LEU A 27 -29.57 33.24 35.13
C LEU A 27 -29.66 31.79 35.63
N LEU A 28 -28.92 31.47 36.68
CA LEU A 28 -29.02 30.30 37.51
C LEU A 28 -30.32 30.35 38.36
N SER A 29 -31.09 29.25 38.33
CA SER A 29 -32.09 28.95 39.36
C SER A 29 -32.26 27.44 39.51
N GLY A 30 -31.93 26.97 40.57
CA GLY A 30 -32.21 26.05 41.64
C GLY A 30 -33.07 24.81 41.42
N CYS A 31 -32.50 23.74 41.89
CA CYS A 31 -32.96 22.45 42.45
C CYS A 31 -34.45 22.16 42.55
N THR A 32 -34.89 20.93 42.15
CA THR A 32 -35.15 19.81 43.05
C THR A 32 -35.52 18.54 42.24
N PRO A 33 -35.36 17.32 42.79
CA PRO A 33 -35.42 16.05 42.07
C PRO A 33 -36.81 15.40 42.18
N TRP A 34 -37.21 14.71 41.11
CA TRP A 34 -38.08 13.51 41.22
C TRP A 34 -38.40 12.94 39.83
N GLY A 35 -38.19 11.64 39.70
CA GLY A 35 -38.75 10.89 38.60
C GLY A 35 -37.82 9.77 38.12
N ALA A 36 -37.90 8.64 38.83
CA ALA A 36 -37.42 7.36 38.32
C ALA A 36 -38.16 7.00 37.03
N GLY A 37 -37.47 6.48 36.05
CA GLY A 37 -38.14 5.83 34.97
C GLY A 37 -37.30 5.61 33.74
N ALA A 38 -37.05 4.36 33.47
CA ALA A 38 -36.53 3.72 32.26
C ALA A 38 -35.00 3.76 32.09
N GLU A 39 -34.36 2.81 32.69
CA GLU A 39 -33.13 2.22 32.17
C GLU A 39 -33.43 1.69 30.77
N SER A 40 -32.76 2.23 29.78
CA SER A 40 -32.64 1.61 28.47
C SER A 40 -31.78 0.36 28.65
N PRO A 41 -32.23 -0.83 28.23
CA PRO A 41 -31.37 -1.99 28.26
C PRO A 41 -30.33 -1.91 27.19
N ASP A 42 -29.13 -2.38 27.51
CA ASP A 42 -28.02 -2.69 26.64
C ASP A 42 -27.26 -1.51 25.95
N GLN A 43 -26.52 -0.78 26.77
CA GLN A 43 -25.12 -0.60 26.48
C GLN A 43 -24.37 -1.65 27.33
N ALA A 44 -24.28 -2.87 26.84
CA ALA A 44 -23.20 -3.76 27.22
C ALA A 44 -21.90 -2.99 26.91
N GLY A 45 -21.16 -2.66 27.97
CA GLY A 45 -19.94 -1.87 27.83
C GLY A 45 -19.05 -2.54 26.80
N ALA A 46 -18.78 -1.82 25.70
CA ALA A 46 -17.69 -2.17 24.82
C ALA A 46 -16.45 -2.25 25.71
N ALA A 47 -15.88 -3.44 25.85
CA ALA A 47 -14.57 -3.60 26.48
C ALA A 47 -13.63 -2.65 25.76
N ALA A 48 -12.89 -1.83 26.54
CA ALA A 48 -11.88 -0.97 25.93
C ALA A 48 -10.95 -1.87 25.10
N PRO A 49 -10.58 -1.46 23.85
CA PRO A 49 -9.63 -2.23 23.08
C PRO A 49 -8.38 -2.40 23.94
N CYS A 50 -7.84 -3.62 23.97
CA CYS A 50 -6.53 -3.84 24.54
C CYS A 50 -5.61 -2.88 23.80
N GLY A 51 -4.95 -1.95 24.49
CA GLY A 51 -3.93 -1.10 23.88
C GLY A 51 -2.85 -2.04 23.36
N ASN A 52 -2.97 -2.42 22.09
CA ASN A 52 -2.13 -3.43 21.45
C ASN A 52 -0.81 -2.83 20.97
N ASP A 53 -0.13 -2.08 21.86
CA ASP A 53 1.25 -1.62 21.64
C ASP A 53 2.26 -2.80 21.72
N GLY A 54 1.77 -4.02 21.95
CA GLY A 54 2.58 -5.23 22.10
C GLY A 54 2.55 -6.19 20.90
N ASN A 55 1.66 -6.01 19.93
CA ASN A 55 1.64 -6.82 18.71
C ASN A 55 2.61 -6.24 17.70
N GLU A 56 3.49 -7.07 17.19
CA GLU A 56 4.37 -6.67 16.08
C GLU A 56 3.51 -6.46 14.83
N ARG A 57 3.29 -5.19 14.49
CA ARG A 57 2.68 -4.78 13.25
C ARG A 57 3.78 -4.36 12.30
N ARG A 58 3.95 -5.13 11.23
CA ARG A 58 4.99 -4.86 10.23
C ARG A 58 4.48 -5.26 8.87
N MET A 59 4.75 -4.42 7.88
CA MET A 59 4.60 -4.79 6.48
C MET A 59 5.63 -5.85 6.12
N ARG A 60 5.17 -6.96 5.58
CA ARG A 60 5.99 -8.03 4.99
C ARG A 60 5.44 -8.31 3.61
N GLY A 61 5.82 -7.46 2.67
CA GLY A 61 5.26 -7.46 1.33
C GLY A 61 6.18 -8.01 0.25
N ALA A 62 5.61 -8.35 -0.89
CA ALA A 62 6.39 -8.61 -2.10
C ALA A 62 5.66 -8.10 -3.34
N TRP A 63 6.43 -7.58 -4.32
CA TRP A 63 5.92 -7.21 -5.62
C TRP A 63 5.68 -8.44 -6.50
N LEU A 64 4.56 -8.42 -7.22
CA LEU A 64 4.18 -9.41 -8.24
C LEU A 64 4.00 -8.66 -9.57
N THR A 65 5.00 -8.71 -10.43
CA THR A 65 5.14 -7.90 -11.64
C THR A 65 4.49 -8.58 -12.84
N THR A 66 3.61 -7.86 -13.56
CA THR A 66 2.98 -8.36 -14.79
C THR A 66 3.65 -7.89 -16.07
N VAL A 67 4.25 -6.68 -16.05
CA VAL A 67 4.94 -6.14 -17.23
C VAL A 67 5.98 -7.13 -17.75
N ARG A 68 5.94 -7.38 -19.06
CA ARG A 68 6.84 -8.35 -19.74
C ARG A 68 6.81 -9.77 -19.17
N ASN A 69 5.77 -10.12 -18.44
CA ASN A 69 5.64 -11.44 -17.79
C ASN A 69 6.87 -11.76 -16.89
N ILE A 70 7.37 -10.74 -16.18
CA ILE A 70 8.53 -10.91 -15.28
C ILE A 70 8.20 -11.95 -14.20
N ASP A 71 7.03 -11.82 -13.57
CA ASP A 71 6.58 -12.76 -12.56
C ASP A 71 5.33 -13.53 -13.01
N TRP A 72 4.21 -12.81 -13.25
CA TRP A 72 2.91 -13.40 -13.53
C TRP A 72 2.14 -12.59 -14.61
N PRO A 73 1.38 -13.27 -15.52
CA PRO A 73 1.51 -14.70 -15.82
C PRO A 73 2.92 -15.05 -16.31
N SER A 74 3.36 -16.30 -16.18
CA SER A 74 4.74 -16.71 -16.57
C SER A 74 5.04 -16.52 -18.05
N GLU A 75 4.01 -16.61 -18.89
CA GLU A 75 4.02 -16.28 -20.31
C GLU A 75 2.64 -15.81 -20.77
N PRO A 76 2.56 -15.00 -21.83
CA PRO A 76 1.28 -14.55 -22.35
C PRO A 76 0.54 -15.69 -23.04
N GLY A 77 -0.80 -15.66 -23.00
CA GLY A 77 -1.66 -16.62 -23.70
C GLY A 77 -1.93 -17.92 -22.94
N LEU A 78 -1.55 -18.01 -21.68
CA LEU A 78 -2.03 -19.06 -20.78
C LEU A 78 -3.57 -18.98 -20.66
N SER A 79 -4.21 -20.15 -20.50
CA SER A 79 -5.64 -20.20 -20.21
C SER A 79 -5.98 -19.56 -18.86
N ALA A 80 -7.23 -19.14 -18.68
CA ALA A 80 -7.71 -18.61 -17.39
C ALA A 80 -7.46 -19.58 -16.21
N GLU A 81 -7.54 -20.88 -16.43
CA GLU A 81 -7.27 -21.92 -15.42
C GLU A 81 -5.78 -21.94 -15.05
N GLU A 82 -4.88 -21.89 -16.04
CA GLU A 82 -3.43 -21.87 -15.82
C GLU A 82 -2.99 -20.59 -15.13
N GLN A 83 -3.51 -19.42 -15.56
CA GLN A 83 -3.22 -18.14 -14.92
C GLN A 83 -3.63 -18.12 -13.44
N ARG A 84 -4.83 -18.62 -13.11
CA ARG A 84 -5.31 -18.74 -11.73
C ARG A 84 -4.42 -19.68 -10.92
N ALA A 85 -4.09 -20.86 -11.46
CA ALA A 85 -3.25 -21.82 -10.75
C ALA A 85 -1.84 -21.28 -10.45
N GLU A 86 -1.26 -20.49 -11.38
CA GLU A 86 0.01 -19.81 -11.11
C GLU A 86 -0.14 -18.73 -10.02
N LEU A 87 -1.20 -17.92 -10.07
CA LEU A 87 -1.47 -16.89 -9.08
C LEU A 87 -1.67 -17.49 -7.69
N ASP A 88 -2.49 -18.55 -7.58
CA ASP A 88 -2.66 -19.32 -6.34
C ASP A 88 -1.31 -19.80 -5.78
N SER A 89 -0.45 -20.33 -6.67
CA SER A 89 0.89 -20.77 -6.26
C SER A 89 1.77 -19.63 -5.74
N TYR A 90 1.61 -18.38 -6.25
CA TYR A 90 2.33 -17.22 -5.72
C TYR A 90 1.75 -16.77 -4.38
N LEU A 91 0.42 -16.73 -4.24
CA LEU A 91 -0.24 -16.34 -3.00
C LEU A 91 0.00 -17.37 -1.87
N ASP A 92 -0.05 -18.68 -2.19
CA ASP A 92 0.30 -19.75 -1.25
C ASP A 92 1.76 -19.63 -0.79
N ALA A 93 2.67 -19.29 -1.71
CA ALA A 93 4.07 -19.08 -1.36
C ALA A 93 4.25 -17.85 -0.47
N ALA A 94 3.57 -16.73 -0.77
CA ALA A 94 3.61 -15.52 0.05
C ALA A 94 3.17 -15.80 1.48
N ALA A 95 1.99 -16.43 1.65
CA ALA A 95 1.48 -16.81 2.97
C ALA A 95 2.41 -17.80 3.70
N GLY A 96 2.92 -18.83 2.97
CA GLY A 96 3.86 -19.81 3.51
C GLY A 96 5.22 -19.24 3.91
N MET A 97 5.62 -18.13 3.32
CA MET A 97 6.82 -17.37 3.68
C MET A 97 6.60 -16.45 4.89
N GLY A 98 5.37 -16.29 5.37
CA GLY A 98 5.04 -15.36 6.45
C GLY A 98 4.94 -13.90 6.00
N LEU A 99 4.74 -13.67 4.68
CA LEU A 99 4.35 -12.37 4.16
C LEU A 99 2.88 -12.09 4.51
N ASN A 100 2.50 -10.82 4.53
CA ASN A 100 1.14 -10.35 4.82
C ASN A 100 0.59 -9.38 3.76
N ALA A 101 1.35 -9.10 2.69
CA ALA A 101 0.91 -8.27 1.58
C ALA A 101 1.52 -8.68 0.23
N VAL A 102 0.74 -8.50 -0.84
CA VAL A 102 1.18 -8.64 -2.24
C VAL A 102 0.86 -7.36 -3.00
N PHE A 103 1.87 -6.82 -3.69
CA PHE A 103 1.76 -5.62 -4.53
C PHE A 103 1.63 -6.08 -6.00
N LEU A 104 0.40 -6.26 -6.47
CA LEU A 104 0.10 -6.78 -7.81
C LEU A 104 0.11 -5.66 -8.84
N HIS A 105 0.92 -5.77 -9.89
CA HIS A 105 0.99 -4.81 -10.99
C HIS A 105 -0.24 -4.92 -11.89
N VAL A 106 -1.21 -4.03 -11.69
CA VAL A 106 -2.53 -4.07 -12.36
C VAL A 106 -2.64 -3.16 -13.57
N ARG A 107 -1.75 -2.16 -13.70
CA ARG A 107 -1.70 -1.21 -14.82
C ARG A 107 -0.26 -1.00 -15.30
N PRO A 108 0.25 -1.90 -16.16
CA PRO A 108 1.68 -1.86 -16.54
C PRO A 108 2.03 -0.85 -17.64
N THR A 109 1.16 -0.65 -18.64
CA THR A 109 1.44 0.15 -19.84
C THR A 109 0.19 0.88 -20.37
N ALA A 110 -0.48 1.65 -19.51
CA ALA A 110 -1.77 2.28 -19.77
C ALA A 110 -2.81 1.29 -20.36
N ASP A 111 -2.75 0.07 -19.85
CA ASP A 111 -3.64 -1.05 -20.14
C ASP A 111 -3.90 -1.83 -18.84
N ALA A 112 -4.97 -2.61 -18.78
CA ALA A 112 -5.52 -3.15 -17.54
C ALA A 112 -5.31 -4.66 -17.40
N VAL A 113 -4.95 -5.09 -16.17
CA VAL A 113 -4.96 -6.49 -15.72
C VAL A 113 -6.26 -6.78 -14.94
N TYR A 114 -7.34 -6.08 -15.26
CA TYR A 114 -8.66 -6.19 -14.66
C TYR A 114 -9.72 -5.77 -15.68
N ALA A 115 -10.99 -6.10 -15.46
CA ALA A 115 -12.08 -5.73 -16.34
C ALA A 115 -12.34 -4.21 -16.29
N SER A 116 -11.66 -3.44 -17.14
CA SER A 116 -11.78 -1.99 -17.25
C SER A 116 -12.72 -1.60 -18.41
N GLU A 117 -13.53 -0.56 -18.19
CA GLU A 117 -14.26 0.13 -19.26
C GLU A 117 -13.46 1.33 -19.83
N LEU A 118 -12.34 1.68 -19.21
CA LEU A 118 -11.52 2.85 -19.53
C LEU A 118 -10.30 2.52 -20.37
N GLU A 119 -9.65 1.39 -20.09
CA GLU A 119 -8.40 0.95 -20.74
C GLU A 119 -8.54 -0.48 -21.26
N PRO A 120 -7.88 -0.84 -22.38
CA PRO A 120 -7.92 -2.19 -22.92
C PRO A 120 -7.22 -3.20 -21.99
N TRP A 121 -7.53 -4.48 -22.16
CA TRP A 121 -6.80 -5.56 -21.51
C TRP A 121 -5.31 -5.53 -21.86
N ALA A 122 -4.46 -5.72 -20.85
CA ALA A 122 -3.01 -5.79 -21.03
C ALA A 122 -2.60 -6.99 -21.89
N ARG A 123 -1.70 -6.75 -22.84
CA ARG A 123 -1.16 -7.80 -23.73
C ARG A 123 -0.49 -8.95 -22.99
N TYR A 124 -0.05 -8.72 -21.76
CA TYR A 124 0.65 -9.70 -20.94
C TYR A 124 -0.23 -10.87 -20.49
N LEU A 125 -1.56 -10.72 -20.55
CA LEU A 125 -2.51 -11.79 -20.22
C LEU A 125 -2.69 -12.78 -21.37
N THR A 126 -3.00 -12.27 -22.57
CA THR A 126 -3.41 -13.11 -23.71
C THR A 126 -2.38 -13.14 -24.85
N GLY A 127 -1.39 -12.24 -24.82
CA GLY A 127 -0.45 -12.01 -25.92
C GLY A 127 -0.91 -10.92 -26.90
N GLU A 128 -2.16 -10.51 -26.81
CA GLU A 128 -2.76 -9.45 -27.62
C GLU A 128 -3.37 -8.37 -26.72
N GLN A 129 -3.05 -7.07 -26.95
CA GLN A 129 -3.69 -5.99 -26.23
C GLN A 129 -5.19 -5.96 -26.56
N GLY A 130 -6.04 -5.74 -25.56
CA GLY A 130 -7.50 -5.81 -25.71
C GLY A 130 -8.07 -7.24 -25.71
N GLY A 131 -7.21 -8.28 -25.68
CA GLY A 131 -7.66 -9.67 -25.62
C GLY A 131 -8.22 -10.02 -24.24
N ASP A 132 -9.50 -10.42 -24.18
CA ASP A 132 -10.19 -10.83 -22.95
C ASP A 132 -9.64 -12.18 -22.43
N PRO A 133 -9.09 -12.25 -21.20
CA PRO A 133 -8.60 -13.50 -20.60
C PRO A 133 -9.73 -14.45 -20.16
N GLY A 134 -10.99 -14.02 -20.23
CA GLY A 134 -12.18 -14.81 -19.89
C GLY A 134 -12.49 -14.84 -18.37
N TYR A 135 -11.88 -13.98 -17.59
CA TYR A 135 -12.15 -13.75 -16.17
C TYR A 135 -11.58 -12.40 -15.73
N ASP A 136 -11.92 -11.95 -14.53
CA ASP A 136 -11.31 -10.76 -13.94
C ASP A 136 -10.13 -11.15 -13.03
N PRO A 137 -8.87 -10.92 -13.46
CA PRO A 137 -7.70 -11.28 -12.67
C PRO A 137 -7.59 -10.54 -11.34
N LEU A 138 -7.98 -9.27 -11.27
CA LEU A 138 -7.89 -8.50 -10.02
C LEU A 138 -8.96 -8.92 -9.02
N GLU A 139 -10.21 -9.13 -9.45
CA GLU A 139 -11.27 -9.67 -8.58
C GLU A 139 -10.84 -11.01 -7.97
N TYR A 140 -10.28 -11.89 -8.80
CA TYR A 140 -9.77 -13.18 -8.35
C TYR A 140 -8.60 -13.03 -7.37
N ALA A 141 -7.63 -12.17 -7.69
CA ALA A 141 -6.44 -11.95 -6.87
C ALA A 141 -6.79 -11.41 -5.47
N VAL A 142 -7.71 -10.42 -5.39
CA VAL A 142 -8.20 -9.86 -4.13
C VAL A 142 -8.85 -10.94 -3.26
N ALA A 143 -9.78 -11.71 -3.84
CA ALA A 143 -10.49 -12.76 -3.09
C ALA A 143 -9.52 -13.82 -2.53
N GLU A 144 -8.60 -14.31 -3.37
CA GLU A 144 -7.66 -15.36 -3.00
C GLU A 144 -6.55 -14.86 -2.03
N ALA A 145 -6.13 -13.59 -2.15
CA ALA A 145 -5.20 -12.98 -1.20
C ALA A 145 -5.85 -12.86 0.19
N HIS A 146 -7.07 -12.31 0.26
CA HIS A 146 -7.80 -12.15 1.52
C HIS A 146 -8.06 -13.50 2.21
N GLU A 147 -8.47 -14.54 1.47
CA GLU A 147 -8.64 -15.87 2.07
C GLU A 147 -7.38 -16.37 2.78
N ARG A 148 -6.19 -15.97 2.30
CA ARG A 148 -4.88 -16.34 2.87
C ARG A 148 -4.38 -15.37 3.94
N GLY A 149 -5.15 -14.32 4.27
CA GLY A 149 -4.74 -13.27 5.21
C GLY A 149 -3.68 -12.33 4.66
N LEU A 150 -3.63 -12.18 3.33
CA LEU A 150 -2.74 -11.25 2.63
C LEU A 150 -3.50 -9.99 2.21
N GLU A 151 -2.94 -8.82 2.45
CA GLU A 151 -3.39 -7.59 1.79
C GLU A 151 -3.03 -7.63 0.31
N LEU A 152 -3.88 -7.03 -0.53
CA LEU A 152 -3.60 -6.83 -1.93
C LEU A 152 -3.55 -5.35 -2.26
N HIS A 153 -2.34 -4.85 -2.58
CA HIS A 153 -2.09 -3.50 -3.06
C HIS A 153 -2.07 -3.50 -4.59
N ALA A 154 -2.96 -2.72 -5.20
CA ALA A 154 -3.00 -2.55 -6.64
C ALA A 154 -1.88 -1.60 -7.08
N TRP A 155 -0.90 -2.13 -7.84
CA TRP A 155 0.23 -1.35 -8.32
C TRP A 155 -0.02 -0.83 -9.72
N PHE A 156 0.12 0.49 -9.89
CA PHE A 156 -0.05 1.22 -11.14
C PHE A 156 1.27 1.85 -11.57
N ASN A 157 1.58 1.77 -12.87
CA ASN A 157 2.48 2.71 -13.50
C ASN A 157 1.62 3.84 -14.10
N PRO A 158 1.75 5.11 -13.64
CA PRO A 158 0.78 6.14 -14.02
C PRO A 158 0.90 6.62 -15.47
N TYR A 159 2.10 6.60 -16.08
CA TYR A 159 2.31 7.30 -17.34
C TYR A 159 2.88 6.46 -18.49
N ARG A 160 3.47 5.28 -18.23
CA ARG A 160 4.04 4.45 -19.29
C ARG A 160 2.97 3.89 -20.19
N VAL A 161 3.17 4.00 -21.52
CA VAL A 161 2.30 3.46 -22.57
C VAL A 161 2.96 2.30 -23.31
N GLY A 162 4.23 2.46 -23.69
CA GLY A 162 4.99 1.47 -24.43
C GLY A 162 6.31 1.13 -23.77
N PHE A 163 6.65 -0.15 -23.75
CA PHE A 163 7.94 -0.64 -23.29
C PHE A 163 8.62 -1.39 -24.43
N GLN A 164 9.69 -0.80 -25.01
CA GLN A 164 10.40 -1.30 -26.20
C GLN A 164 9.52 -1.37 -27.48
N ASP A 165 8.42 -0.62 -27.50
CA ASP A 165 7.53 -0.50 -28.67
C ASP A 165 6.77 0.84 -28.57
N PRO A 166 7.39 1.95 -29.00
CA PRO A 166 6.81 3.29 -28.89
C PRO A 166 5.74 3.57 -29.95
N ASP A 167 5.54 2.66 -30.94
CA ASP A 167 4.64 2.93 -32.05
C ASP A 167 3.17 2.86 -31.66
N VAL A 168 2.56 4.03 -31.56
CA VAL A 168 1.13 4.18 -31.22
C VAL A 168 0.21 3.44 -32.20
N GLU A 169 0.65 3.19 -33.45
CA GLU A 169 -0.15 2.45 -34.44
C GLU A 169 -0.30 0.96 -34.06
N ASN A 170 0.59 0.45 -33.21
CA ASN A 170 0.51 -0.92 -32.68
C ASN A 170 -0.46 -1.07 -31.49
N LEU A 171 -0.93 0.03 -30.92
CA LEU A 171 -1.98 0.01 -29.89
C LEU A 171 -3.35 -0.26 -30.52
N VAL A 172 -4.24 -0.91 -29.75
CA VAL A 172 -5.64 -1.10 -30.21
C VAL A 172 -6.38 0.24 -30.34
N GLU A 173 -7.44 0.28 -31.16
CA GLU A 173 -8.17 1.53 -31.43
C GLU A 173 -8.77 2.16 -30.17
N GLU A 174 -9.11 1.35 -29.17
CA GLU A 174 -9.71 1.75 -27.90
C GLU A 174 -8.68 2.30 -26.91
N HIS A 175 -7.38 2.17 -27.20
CA HIS A 175 -6.34 2.63 -26.27
C HIS A 175 -6.36 4.18 -26.12
N PRO A 176 -6.32 4.75 -24.89
CA PRO A 176 -6.43 6.19 -24.67
C PRO A 176 -5.39 7.01 -25.42
N ALA A 177 -4.12 6.55 -25.47
CA ALA A 177 -3.06 7.24 -26.21
C ALA A 177 -3.26 7.20 -27.74
N ARG A 178 -3.99 6.20 -28.27
CA ARG A 178 -4.34 6.15 -29.70
C ARG A 178 -5.51 7.06 -30.02
N GLN A 179 -6.45 7.22 -29.09
CA GLN A 179 -7.57 8.13 -29.23
C GLN A 179 -7.18 9.60 -29.07
N ASN A 180 -6.14 9.86 -28.25
CA ASN A 180 -5.62 11.19 -27.94
C ASN A 180 -4.10 11.22 -28.20
N PRO A 181 -3.66 11.21 -29.47
CA PRO A 181 -2.24 11.13 -29.79
C PRO A 181 -1.42 12.33 -29.28
N GLU A 182 -2.07 13.46 -28.99
CA GLU A 182 -1.49 14.63 -28.35
C GLU A 182 -1.07 14.41 -26.90
N TRP A 183 -1.56 13.36 -26.26
CA TRP A 183 -1.14 12.97 -24.90
C TRP A 183 0.17 12.20 -24.87
N LEU A 184 0.67 11.75 -26.04
CA LEU A 184 1.79 10.85 -26.13
C LEU A 184 3.11 11.59 -26.31
N VAL A 185 4.10 11.22 -25.53
CA VAL A 185 5.51 11.61 -25.70
C VAL A 185 6.35 10.37 -25.96
N ASP A 186 7.01 10.34 -27.12
CA ASP A 186 8.01 9.32 -27.46
C ASP A 186 9.32 9.62 -26.72
N TYR A 187 9.91 8.60 -26.10
CA TYR A 187 11.17 8.72 -25.40
C TYR A 187 12.09 7.53 -25.67
N GLY A 188 12.90 7.66 -26.71
CA GLY A 188 13.79 6.60 -27.17
C GLY A 188 13.02 5.38 -27.70
N ASP A 189 13.06 4.27 -26.99
CA ASP A 189 12.32 3.05 -27.30
C ASP A 189 11.08 2.84 -26.40
N GLU A 190 10.65 3.87 -25.71
CA GLU A 190 9.48 3.88 -24.84
C GLU A 190 8.52 5.02 -25.22
N ALA A 191 7.28 4.90 -24.80
CA ALA A 191 6.26 5.92 -24.93
C ALA A 191 5.54 6.17 -23.59
N TYR A 192 5.23 7.43 -23.33
CA TYR A 192 4.62 7.89 -22.08
C TYR A 192 3.42 8.79 -22.38
N LEU A 193 2.43 8.78 -21.51
CA LEU A 193 1.47 9.87 -21.41
C LEU A 193 2.19 11.09 -20.84
N ASP A 194 1.91 12.28 -21.37
CA ASP A 194 2.52 13.53 -20.90
C ASP A 194 1.99 13.96 -19.53
N PRO A 195 2.81 13.92 -18.46
CA PRO A 195 2.35 14.36 -17.14
C PRO A 195 2.00 15.86 -17.10
N GLY A 196 2.45 16.64 -18.07
CA GLY A 196 2.17 18.06 -18.23
C GLY A 196 0.77 18.39 -18.69
N GLU A 197 0.03 17.40 -19.23
CA GLU A 197 -1.32 17.57 -19.71
C GLU A 197 -2.35 17.35 -18.56
N PRO A 198 -3.15 18.37 -18.19
CA PRO A 198 -4.16 18.22 -17.14
C PRO A 198 -5.22 17.15 -17.45
N GLU A 199 -5.50 16.90 -18.73
CA GLU A 199 -6.45 15.86 -19.17
C GLU A 199 -5.88 14.47 -18.93
N VAL A 200 -4.57 14.25 -19.13
CA VAL A 200 -3.86 13.01 -18.80
C VAL A 200 -3.95 12.75 -17.29
N ARG A 201 -3.66 13.76 -16.46
CA ARG A 201 -3.78 13.62 -15.00
C ARG A 201 -5.20 13.21 -14.59
N ALA A 202 -6.21 13.90 -15.11
CA ALA A 202 -7.61 13.58 -14.82
C ALA A 202 -7.98 12.15 -15.27
N TRP A 203 -7.46 11.70 -16.41
CA TRP A 203 -7.66 10.34 -16.91
C TRP A 203 -7.03 9.31 -15.97
N VAL A 204 -5.75 9.49 -15.61
CA VAL A 204 -5.03 8.57 -14.71
C VAL A 204 -5.71 8.46 -13.35
N VAL A 205 -6.11 9.60 -12.76
CA VAL A 205 -6.91 9.61 -11.51
C VAL A 205 -8.21 8.83 -11.70
N GLY A 206 -8.92 9.03 -12.80
CA GLY A 206 -10.17 8.31 -13.11
C GLY A 206 -9.98 6.80 -13.19
N VAL A 207 -8.89 6.34 -13.83
CA VAL A 207 -8.54 4.90 -13.93
C VAL A 207 -8.24 4.29 -12.56
N ILE A 208 -7.49 5.00 -11.71
CA ILE A 208 -7.16 4.54 -10.37
C ILE A 208 -8.41 4.47 -9.50
N MET A 209 -9.25 5.51 -9.56
CA MET A 209 -10.49 5.56 -8.78
C MET A 209 -11.51 4.51 -9.24
N ASP A 210 -11.53 4.11 -10.53
CA ASP A 210 -12.33 2.98 -11.00
C ASP A 210 -11.96 1.68 -10.27
N VAL A 211 -10.67 1.44 -10.04
CA VAL A 211 -10.21 0.29 -9.25
C VAL A 211 -10.57 0.43 -7.78
N VAL A 212 -10.29 1.58 -7.17
CA VAL A 212 -10.60 1.82 -5.75
C VAL A 212 -12.09 1.64 -5.45
N GLU A 213 -12.97 2.15 -6.30
CA GLU A 213 -14.41 2.08 -6.08
C GLU A 213 -14.99 0.67 -6.29
N ARG A 214 -14.48 -0.08 -7.28
CA ARG A 214 -15.03 -1.37 -7.70
C ARG A 214 -14.46 -2.59 -7.02
N TYR A 215 -13.18 -2.54 -6.65
CA TYR A 215 -12.49 -3.68 -6.05
C TYR A 215 -12.21 -3.45 -4.57
N ASP A 216 -12.10 -4.53 -3.83
CA ASP A 216 -11.83 -4.51 -2.40
C ASP A 216 -10.31 -4.57 -2.13
N VAL A 217 -9.55 -3.69 -2.78
CA VAL A 217 -8.11 -3.57 -2.59
C VAL A 217 -7.78 -2.94 -1.24
N ASP A 218 -6.65 -3.31 -0.67
CA ASP A 218 -6.14 -2.80 0.61
C ASP A 218 -5.27 -1.55 0.43
N GLY A 219 -4.68 -1.41 -0.75
CA GLY A 219 -3.86 -0.26 -1.09
C GLY A 219 -3.78 0.03 -2.57
N VAL A 220 -3.39 1.27 -2.87
CA VAL A 220 -2.93 1.74 -4.18
C VAL A 220 -1.43 1.98 -4.08
N HIS A 221 -0.68 1.51 -5.05
CA HIS A 221 0.77 1.61 -5.06
C HIS A 221 1.28 2.16 -6.39
N PHE A 222 2.22 3.11 -6.35
CA PHE A 222 2.97 3.54 -7.50
C PHE A 222 4.44 3.10 -7.40
N ASP A 223 5.05 2.80 -8.56
CA ASP A 223 6.49 2.69 -8.66
C ASP A 223 7.17 4.07 -8.80
N ASP A 224 8.39 4.11 -9.30
CA ASP A 224 9.18 5.32 -9.47
C ASP A 224 9.17 5.88 -10.91
N PHE A 225 8.32 5.34 -11.79
CA PHE A 225 8.23 5.76 -13.18
C PHE A 225 7.19 6.87 -13.39
N PHE A 226 7.52 8.09 -12.95
CA PHE A 226 6.76 9.31 -13.27
C PHE A 226 7.23 9.88 -14.62
N TYR A 227 8.25 10.72 -14.65
CA TYR A 227 9.01 10.94 -15.86
C TYR A 227 10.03 9.82 -16.05
N PRO A 228 10.42 9.51 -17.30
CA PRO A 228 11.32 8.38 -17.56
C PRO A 228 12.72 8.59 -16.99
N TYR A 229 13.41 7.48 -16.75
CA TYR A 229 14.83 7.51 -16.42
C TYR A 229 15.63 8.15 -17.56
N PRO A 230 16.60 9.04 -17.24
CA PRO A 230 17.40 9.69 -18.27
C PRO A 230 18.14 8.70 -19.16
N LYS A 231 17.90 8.77 -20.47
CA LYS A 231 18.65 8.05 -21.50
C LYS A 231 19.59 9.04 -22.19
N GLY A 232 20.86 8.68 -22.34
CA GLY A 232 21.86 9.59 -22.90
C GLY A 232 21.53 10.04 -24.33
N GLY A 233 21.26 11.34 -24.49
CA GLY A 233 20.94 11.96 -25.77
C GLY A 233 19.44 12.08 -26.08
N GLU A 234 18.57 11.55 -25.23
CA GLU A 234 17.13 11.71 -25.34
C GLU A 234 16.66 12.84 -24.41
N GLU A 235 15.71 13.63 -24.88
CA GLU A 235 14.99 14.64 -24.11
C GLU A 235 13.50 14.25 -24.10
N PHE A 236 12.83 14.44 -22.97
CA PHE A 236 11.38 14.25 -22.88
C PHE A 236 10.72 15.49 -23.49
N ASP A 237 10.10 15.33 -24.68
CA ASP A 237 9.55 16.40 -25.48
C ASP A 237 8.14 16.79 -25.02
N ASP A 238 8.07 17.52 -23.91
CA ASP A 238 6.87 18.14 -23.36
C ASP A 238 6.81 19.66 -23.68
N ASP A 239 7.38 20.10 -24.82
CA ASP A 239 7.42 21.51 -25.20
C ASP A 239 6.03 22.11 -25.37
N ALA A 240 5.09 21.36 -25.95
CA ALA A 240 3.72 21.84 -26.20
C ALA A 240 2.96 22.09 -24.90
N SER A 241 2.97 21.12 -23.98
CA SER A 241 2.30 21.23 -22.69
C SER A 241 2.97 22.27 -21.78
N TRP A 242 4.31 22.41 -21.86
CA TRP A 242 5.04 23.50 -21.19
C TRP A 242 4.62 24.89 -21.69
N GLU A 243 4.51 25.09 -23.01
CA GLU A 243 4.07 26.38 -23.58
C GLU A 243 2.63 26.73 -23.15
N GLU A 244 1.75 25.73 -23.05
CA GLU A 244 0.35 25.94 -22.71
C GLU A 244 0.12 26.05 -21.18
N HIS A 245 0.77 25.22 -20.36
CA HIS A 245 0.47 25.04 -18.94
C HIS A 245 1.59 25.50 -17.99
N GLY A 246 2.83 25.70 -18.47
CA GLY A 246 3.98 26.08 -17.65
C GLY A 246 4.04 27.57 -17.25
N GLY A 247 3.07 28.38 -17.65
CA GLY A 247 3.09 29.85 -17.52
C GLY A 247 3.18 30.44 -16.10
N GLY A 248 3.18 29.61 -15.06
CA GLY A 248 3.34 30.01 -13.64
C GLY A 248 4.72 29.72 -13.06
N PHE A 249 5.62 29.12 -13.84
CA PHE A 249 6.91 28.63 -13.39
C PHE A 249 8.06 29.30 -14.14
N ASP A 250 9.16 29.58 -13.44
CA ASP A 250 10.40 30.10 -14.03
C ASP A 250 11.33 28.96 -14.52
N ASP A 251 11.15 27.76 -14.00
CA ASP A 251 11.93 26.55 -14.30
C ASP A 251 11.02 25.38 -14.70
N ARG A 252 11.37 24.68 -15.81
CA ARG A 252 10.59 23.54 -16.30
C ARG A 252 10.64 22.35 -15.32
N GLY A 253 11.74 22.15 -14.62
CA GLY A 253 11.86 21.08 -13.62
C GLY A 253 10.90 21.28 -12.45
N ASP A 254 10.71 22.53 -12.01
CA ASP A 254 9.74 22.85 -10.96
C ASP A 254 8.29 22.58 -11.44
N TRP A 255 7.98 22.90 -12.69
CA TRP A 255 6.68 22.59 -13.29
C TRP A 255 6.46 21.08 -13.45
N ARG A 256 7.46 20.31 -13.85
CA ARG A 256 7.36 18.85 -13.95
C ARG A 256 7.11 18.22 -12.59
N ARG A 257 7.75 18.71 -11.52
CA ARG A 257 7.47 18.27 -10.14
C ARG A 257 6.05 18.60 -9.72
N ASP A 258 5.60 19.81 -9.95
CA ASP A 258 4.21 20.23 -9.66
C ASP A 258 3.17 19.34 -10.38
N ASN A 259 3.44 18.90 -11.61
CA ASN A 259 2.55 17.97 -12.33
C ASN A 259 2.45 16.60 -11.61
N VAL A 260 3.58 16.08 -11.13
CA VAL A 260 3.61 14.83 -10.37
C VAL A 260 2.97 15.02 -9.00
N ASP A 261 3.32 16.10 -8.28
CA ASP A 261 2.78 16.40 -6.94
C ASP A 261 1.25 16.53 -6.98
N ARG A 262 0.71 17.15 -8.03
CA ARG A 262 -0.75 17.23 -8.24
C ARG A 262 -1.40 15.87 -8.49
N LEU A 263 -0.75 14.97 -9.25
CA LEU A 263 -1.28 13.62 -9.43
C LEU A 263 -1.37 12.91 -8.08
N ILE A 264 -0.28 12.96 -7.29
CA ILE A 264 -0.23 12.32 -5.97
C ILE A 264 -1.34 12.88 -5.06
N ALA A 265 -1.48 14.20 -4.99
CA ALA A 265 -2.51 14.85 -4.18
C ALA A 265 -3.93 14.50 -4.65
N ASP A 266 -4.20 14.52 -5.98
CA ASP A 266 -5.52 14.23 -6.53
C ASP A 266 -5.92 12.75 -6.27
N VAL A 267 -4.97 11.80 -6.34
CA VAL A 267 -5.21 10.39 -6.03
C VAL A 267 -5.47 10.20 -4.55
N HIS A 268 -4.62 10.75 -3.68
CA HIS A 268 -4.80 10.67 -2.23
C HIS A 268 -6.18 11.24 -1.81
N GLU A 269 -6.53 12.47 -2.27
CA GLU A 269 -7.84 13.07 -1.98
C GLU A 269 -9.00 12.20 -2.50
N GLY A 270 -8.82 11.55 -3.64
CA GLY A 270 -9.81 10.63 -4.22
C GLY A 270 -10.04 9.42 -3.33
N ILE A 271 -8.97 8.77 -2.89
CA ILE A 271 -9.00 7.58 -2.00
C ILE A 271 -9.62 7.95 -0.66
N GLU A 272 -9.16 9.01 0.00
CA GLU A 272 -9.68 9.49 1.28
C GLU A 272 -11.19 9.75 1.25
N ARG A 273 -11.69 10.23 0.11
CA ARG A 273 -13.12 10.49 -0.07
C ARG A 273 -13.94 9.22 -0.32
N ALA A 274 -13.37 8.24 -1.03
CA ALA A 274 -14.09 7.03 -1.46
C ALA A 274 -13.98 5.92 -0.43
N LYS A 275 -12.75 5.58 -0.01
CA LYS A 275 -12.42 4.48 0.91
C LYS A 275 -11.20 4.85 1.77
N PRO A 276 -11.37 5.62 2.85
CA PRO A 276 -10.26 6.14 3.66
C PRO A 276 -9.41 5.08 4.36
N TRP A 277 -9.79 3.81 4.27
CA TRP A 277 -9.02 2.67 4.77
C TRP A 277 -8.08 2.04 3.73
N VAL A 278 -8.17 2.45 2.45
CA VAL A 278 -7.27 2.02 1.39
C VAL A 278 -6.01 2.87 1.46
N SER A 279 -4.87 2.23 1.73
CA SER A 279 -3.59 2.94 1.86
C SER A 279 -3.06 3.35 0.50
N PHE A 280 -2.49 4.55 0.40
CA PHE A 280 -1.81 5.02 -0.81
C PHE A 280 -0.31 5.18 -0.57
N GLY A 281 0.50 4.50 -1.37
CA GLY A 281 1.95 4.58 -1.21
C GLY A 281 2.75 4.48 -2.49
N ILE A 282 4.04 4.78 -2.37
CA ILE A 282 4.94 4.89 -3.52
C ILE A 282 6.25 4.19 -3.19
N SER A 283 6.81 3.45 -4.16
CA SER A 283 8.18 2.94 -4.09
C SER A 283 9.13 3.81 -4.94
N PRO A 284 9.60 4.96 -4.39
CA PRO A 284 10.48 5.85 -5.12
C PRO A 284 11.86 5.24 -5.31
N PHE A 285 12.63 5.78 -6.29
CA PHE A 285 14.05 5.50 -6.37
C PHE A 285 14.74 5.86 -5.05
N GLY A 286 15.64 5.01 -4.56
CA GLY A 286 16.19 5.11 -3.21
C GLY A 286 16.94 6.39 -2.86
N ILE A 287 17.39 7.19 -3.84
CA ILE A 287 18.06 8.48 -3.63
C ILE A 287 17.14 9.62 -4.04
N TRP A 288 16.64 10.40 -3.08
CA TRP A 288 15.93 11.64 -3.38
C TRP A 288 16.88 12.69 -3.97
N ARG A 289 17.90 13.11 -3.24
CA ARG A 289 19.03 13.95 -3.68
C ARG A 289 20.29 13.56 -2.93
N ASN A 290 21.46 13.80 -3.53
CA ASN A 290 22.75 13.64 -2.87
C ASN A 290 23.02 14.85 -1.96
N ASP A 291 23.70 14.66 -0.81
CA ASP A 291 24.10 15.73 0.10
C ASP A 291 25.03 16.78 -0.53
N SER A 292 25.75 16.39 -1.58
CA SER A 292 26.58 17.29 -2.37
C SER A 292 25.77 18.23 -3.28
N THR A 293 24.51 17.90 -3.60
CA THR A 293 23.59 18.71 -4.39
C THR A 293 22.67 19.53 -3.49
N ASP A 294 22.16 18.91 -2.44
CA ASP A 294 21.31 19.52 -1.45
C ASP A 294 21.74 19.06 -0.05
N PRO A 295 22.08 19.96 0.89
CA PRO A 295 22.52 19.57 2.24
C PRO A 295 21.50 18.75 3.05
N SER A 296 20.25 18.71 2.63
CA SER A 296 19.21 17.85 3.23
C SER A 296 19.10 16.49 2.55
N GLY A 297 19.88 16.24 1.49
CA GLY A 297 19.94 14.96 0.78
C GLY A 297 20.69 13.89 1.55
N SER A 298 20.65 12.67 1.03
CA SER A 298 21.36 11.52 1.59
C SER A 298 22.86 11.54 1.25
N SER A 299 23.67 10.86 2.08
CA SER A 299 25.10 10.64 1.80
C SER A 299 25.28 9.63 0.67
N SER A 300 25.13 10.11 -0.56
CA SER A 300 25.11 9.32 -1.78
C SER A 300 25.71 10.09 -2.95
N ALA A 301 25.96 9.40 -4.09
CA ALA A 301 26.52 9.98 -5.30
C ALA A 301 25.90 9.34 -6.55
N GLY A 302 24.59 9.04 -6.50
CA GLY A 302 23.84 8.40 -7.57
C GLY A 302 22.88 9.34 -8.30
N LEU A 303 22.04 8.74 -9.16
CA LEU A 303 20.90 9.42 -9.79
C LEU A 303 19.99 9.96 -8.69
N GLN A 304 19.39 11.10 -8.91
CA GLN A 304 18.53 11.80 -7.94
C GLN A 304 17.11 11.85 -8.49
N SER A 305 16.14 11.24 -7.80
CA SER A 305 14.75 11.16 -8.28
C SER A 305 14.09 12.55 -8.39
N TYR A 306 14.41 13.46 -7.48
CA TYR A 306 13.94 14.84 -7.52
C TYR A 306 14.30 15.57 -8.82
N ASP A 307 15.53 15.36 -9.32
CA ASP A 307 16.04 16.07 -10.49
C ASP A 307 15.80 15.30 -11.79
N ALA A 308 15.77 13.97 -11.75
CA ALA A 308 15.74 13.11 -12.93
C ALA A 308 14.33 12.60 -13.26
N GLN A 309 13.54 12.26 -12.26
CA GLN A 309 12.18 11.73 -12.40
C GLN A 309 11.13 12.74 -11.95
N TYR A 310 11.60 13.91 -11.47
CA TYR A 310 10.78 15.00 -10.95
C TYR A 310 9.84 14.56 -9.83
N ALA A 311 10.33 13.64 -8.97
CA ALA A 311 9.62 13.05 -7.85
C ALA A 311 10.09 13.69 -6.53
N ASP A 312 9.27 14.57 -5.93
CA ASP A 312 9.56 15.18 -4.63
C ASP A 312 8.94 14.40 -3.48
N THR A 313 9.43 13.19 -3.26
CA THR A 313 8.92 12.30 -2.21
C THR A 313 8.96 12.94 -0.82
N ARG A 314 9.94 13.82 -0.55
CA ARG A 314 9.99 14.55 0.72
C ARG A 314 8.82 15.51 0.90
N ALA A 315 8.35 16.15 -0.17
CA ALA A 315 7.16 16.99 -0.11
C ALA A 315 5.94 16.12 0.21
N TRP A 316 5.77 14.98 -0.46
CA TRP A 316 4.62 14.09 -0.24
C TRP A 316 4.55 13.56 1.18
N ILE A 317 5.70 13.17 1.77
CA ILE A 317 5.80 12.75 3.18
C ILE A 317 5.39 13.90 4.12
N ARG A 318 5.89 15.12 3.90
CA ARG A 318 5.63 16.27 4.78
C ARG A 318 4.22 16.83 4.67
N GLU A 319 3.62 16.70 3.51
CA GLU A 319 2.25 17.15 3.22
C GLU A 319 1.21 16.08 3.59
N GLY A 320 1.66 14.84 3.87
CA GLY A 320 0.78 13.71 4.19
C GLY A 320 -0.11 13.34 3.01
N THR A 321 0.43 13.37 1.78
CA THR A 321 -0.28 12.97 0.56
C THR A 321 0.02 11.53 0.16
N VAL A 322 0.72 10.80 1.01
CA VAL A 322 0.95 9.35 0.95
C VAL A 322 0.87 8.77 2.36
N ASP A 323 0.36 7.55 2.49
CA ASP A 323 0.28 6.82 3.76
C ASP A 323 1.57 6.05 4.04
N TYR A 324 2.27 5.62 2.99
CA TYR A 324 3.57 4.96 3.13
C TYR A 324 4.50 5.26 1.96
N VAL A 325 5.79 5.07 2.21
CA VAL A 325 6.83 5.04 1.18
C VAL A 325 7.64 3.75 1.27
N ALA A 326 7.98 3.18 0.11
CA ALA A 326 8.78 1.96 0.01
C ALA A 326 10.03 2.19 -0.85
N PRO A 327 10.99 3.05 -0.43
CA PRO A 327 12.15 3.39 -1.23
C PRO A 327 12.96 2.15 -1.64
N GLN A 328 13.36 2.09 -2.91
CA GLN A 328 14.07 0.96 -3.50
C GLN A 328 15.55 1.00 -3.10
N LEU A 329 15.90 0.41 -1.95
CA LEU A 329 17.29 0.37 -1.45
C LEU A 329 18.03 -0.85 -2.00
N TYR A 330 18.19 -0.90 -3.33
CA TYR A 330 18.75 -2.05 -4.05
C TYR A 330 20.29 -2.06 -4.05
N TRP A 331 20.91 -1.60 -2.97
CA TRP A 331 22.35 -1.59 -2.77
C TRP A 331 22.76 -2.43 -1.57
N LYS A 332 23.98 -2.97 -1.62
CA LYS A 332 24.54 -3.71 -0.50
C LYS A 332 25.04 -2.77 0.59
N ARG A 333 25.12 -3.25 1.81
CA ARG A 333 25.82 -2.58 2.91
C ARG A 333 27.28 -2.31 2.52
N GLY A 334 27.78 -1.10 2.80
CA GLY A 334 29.11 -0.66 2.44
C GLY A 334 29.32 -0.37 0.96
N PHE A 335 28.27 -0.12 0.17
CA PHE A 335 28.42 0.31 -1.22
C PHE A 335 28.72 1.82 -1.27
N GLU A 336 29.91 2.19 -1.74
CA GLU A 336 30.47 3.54 -1.64
C GLU A 336 29.57 4.64 -2.24
N THR A 337 28.82 4.33 -3.32
CA THR A 337 27.97 5.31 -4.01
C THR A 337 26.63 5.54 -3.32
N ALA A 338 26.08 4.50 -2.72
CA ALA A 338 24.82 4.53 -1.99
C ALA A 338 24.82 3.36 -1.00
N ASP A 339 25.35 3.60 0.18
CA ASP A 339 25.40 2.60 1.24
C ASP A 339 23.99 2.34 1.78
N TYR A 340 23.58 1.07 1.81
CA TYR A 340 22.27 0.68 2.34
C TYR A 340 21.98 1.27 3.72
N GLU A 341 22.96 1.22 4.63
CA GLU A 341 22.81 1.76 5.99
C GLU A 341 22.55 3.27 5.97
N ALA A 342 23.39 4.02 5.22
CA ALA A 342 23.21 5.47 5.11
C ALA A 342 21.88 5.86 4.45
N MET A 343 21.40 5.05 3.51
CA MET A 343 20.11 5.29 2.86
C MET A 343 18.93 4.98 3.78
N ALA A 344 18.98 3.86 4.52
CA ALA A 344 17.95 3.49 5.50
C ALA A 344 17.87 4.52 6.63
N ASP A 345 19.01 4.98 7.16
CA ASP A 345 19.07 6.06 8.15
C ASP A 345 18.43 7.35 7.65
N TRP A 346 18.70 7.73 6.39
CA TRP A 346 18.16 8.95 5.82
C TRP A 346 16.64 8.88 5.67
N TRP A 347 16.11 7.79 5.13
CA TRP A 347 14.66 7.60 4.98
C TRP A 347 13.94 7.51 6.34
N SER A 348 14.53 6.81 7.32
CA SER A 348 13.99 6.74 8.69
C SER A 348 13.85 8.14 9.33
N GLN A 349 14.83 9.04 9.07
CA GLN A 349 14.77 10.41 9.56
C GLN A 349 13.73 11.27 8.81
N GLU A 350 13.50 11.02 7.52
CA GLU A 350 12.53 11.81 6.73
C GLU A 350 11.08 11.51 7.10
N VAL A 351 10.78 10.30 7.58
CA VAL A 351 9.42 9.93 8.05
C VAL A 351 9.19 10.21 9.53
N GLU A 352 10.22 10.52 10.31
CA GLU A 352 10.09 10.73 11.76
C GLU A 352 9.05 11.80 12.11
N GLY A 353 7.99 11.40 12.79
CA GLY A 353 6.93 12.29 13.27
C GLY A 353 5.95 12.79 12.19
N THR A 354 5.90 12.15 11.02
CA THR A 354 5.01 12.54 9.92
C THR A 354 3.71 11.73 9.87
N GLY A 355 3.67 10.53 10.47
CA GLY A 355 2.58 9.59 10.34
C GLY A 355 2.65 8.75 9.04
N VAL A 356 3.71 8.89 8.24
CA VAL A 356 3.91 8.11 7.02
C VAL A 356 4.76 6.88 7.35
N ASP A 357 4.26 5.69 7.04
CA ASP A 357 4.98 4.43 7.23
C ASP A 357 6.17 4.30 6.27
N LEU A 358 7.26 3.73 6.76
CA LEU A 358 8.44 3.42 5.94
C LEU A 358 8.60 1.90 5.78
N TYR A 359 8.46 1.42 4.56
CA TYR A 359 8.80 0.05 4.19
C TYR A 359 10.07 0.06 3.34
N ILE A 360 11.05 -0.77 3.64
CA ILE A 360 12.27 -0.82 2.84
C ILE A 360 12.10 -1.76 1.64
N GLY A 361 12.30 -1.22 0.44
CA GLY A 361 12.36 -2.00 -0.79
C GLY A 361 13.63 -2.84 -0.86
N GLN A 362 13.49 -4.17 -0.82
CA GLN A 362 14.59 -5.14 -0.75
C GLN A 362 14.84 -5.84 -2.09
N ALA A 363 16.11 -5.93 -2.50
CA ALA A 363 16.53 -6.47 -3.79
C ALA A 363 16.71 -8.00 -3.78
N ALA A 364 15.65 -8.77 -3.62
CA ALA A 364 15.74 -10.24 -3.62
C ALA A 364 16.35 -10.81 -4.92
N TYR A 365 16.12 -10.17 -6.06
CA TYR A 365 16.67 -10.57 -7.36
C TYR A 365 18.20 -10.48 -7.46
N ARG A 366 18.86 -9.79 -6.53
CA ARG A 366 20.33 -9.65 -6.52
C ARG A 366 21.05 -10.77 -5.77
N VAL A 367 20.33 -11.61 -5.04
CA VAL A 367 20.93 -12.74 -4.32
C VAL A 367 21.72 -13.61 -5.29
N GLY A 368 22.98 -13.91 -4.94
CA GLY A 368 23.94 -14.61 -5.79
C GLY A 368 24.89 -13.72 -6.59
N GLU A 369 24.58 -12.42 -6.75
CA GLU A 369 25.48 -11.42 -7.36
C GLU A 369 26.67 -11.09 -6.45
N ASP A 370 27.65 -10.33 -6.98
CA ASP A 370 28.79 -9.89 -6.18
C ASP A 370 28.38 -8.90 -5.09
N GLY A 371 28.66 -9.27 -3.83
CA GLY A 371 28.22 -8.53 -2.65
C GLY A 371 26.83 -8.91 -2.13
N TRP A 372 26.16 -9.88 -2.77
CA TRP A 372 24.87 -10.47 -2.37
C TRP A 372 24.98 -12.01 -2.28
N ARG A 373 26.20 -12.50 -2.00
CA ARG A 373 26.47 -13.94 -1.87
C ARG A 373 26.41 -14.34 -0.40
N GLY A 374 25.84 -15.51 -0.17
CA GLY A 374 25.68 -16.09 1.17
C GLY A 374 24.19 -16.27 1.50
N GLU A 375 23.95 -17.18 2.38
CA GLU A 375 22.59 -17.48 2.87
C GLU A 375 22.05 -16.34 3.77
N ASP A 376 22.92 -15.45 4.25
CA ASP A 376 22.59 -14.28 5.08
C ASP A 376 22.45 -12.98 4.28
N ALA A 377 22.51 -13.05 2.94
CA ALA A 377 22.55 -11.86 2.08
C ALA A 377 21.35 -10.91 2.26
N LEU A 378 20.14 -11.44 2.53
CA LEU A 378 18.96 -10.64 2.84
C LEU A 378 18.84 -10.36 4.35
N SER A 379 19.12 -11.36 5.20
CA SER A 379 18.98 -11.23 6.66
C SER A 379 19.85 -10.08 7.22
N THR A 380 21.07 -9.90 6.69
CA THR A 380 21.95 -8.82 7.14
C THR A 380 21.41 -7.42 6.84
N GLN A 381 20.54 -7.24 5.85
CA GLN A 381 19.86 -5.98 5.59
C GLN A 381 18.88 -5.68 6.73
N LEU A 382 18.06 -6.67 7.09
CA LEU A 382 17.06 -6.55 8.14
C LEU A 382 17.68 -6.46 9.54
N ASP A 383 18.87 -7.05 9.77
CA ASP A 383 19.64 -6.85 11.01
C ASP A 383 19.89 -5.36 11.28
N TYR A 384 20.02 -4.57 10.22
CA TYR A 384 20.23 -3.13 10.33
C TYR A 384 18.90 -2.36 10.34
N SER A 385 18.09 -2.50 9.28
CA SER A 385 16.86 -1.72 9.14
C SER A 385 15.84 -2.02 10.25
N GLY A 386 15.82 -3.24 10.76
CA GLY A 386 14.94 -3.62 11.87
C GLY A 386 15.24 -2.97 13.21
N GLU A 387 16.45 -2.38 13.39
CA GLU A 387 16.80 -1.60 14.59
C GLU A 387 16.41 -0.12 14.48
N LEU A 388 16.03 0.36 13.29
CA LEU A 388 15.64 1.75 13.05
C LEU A 388 14.17 1.97 13.45
N ALA A 389 13.95 2.96 14.31
CA ALA A 389 12.64 3.20 14.90
C ALA A 389 11.54 3.64 13.89
N GLY A 390 11.93 4.16 12.73
CA GLY A 390 10.99 4.60 11.69
C GLY A 390 10.80 3.59 10.56
N VAL A 391 11.26 2.34 10.71
CA VAL A 391 11.08 1.30 9.68
C VAL A 391 9.96 0.36 10.10
N ASP A 392 8.85 0.38 9.36
CA ASP A 392 7.61 -0.35 9.66
C ASP A 392 7.47 -1.63 8.83
N GLY A 393 8.44 -1.95 7.99
CA GLY A 393 8.43 -3.21 7.23
C GLY A 393 9.37 -3.26 6.05
N ASP A 394 9.17 -4.30 5.24
CA ASP A 394 9.98 -4.61 4.07
C ASP A 394 9.10 -5.09 2.91
N VAL A 395 9.47 -4.69 1.69
CA VAL A 395 8.83 -5.18 0.46
C VAL A 395 9.90 -5.71 -0.49
N TYR A 396 9.73 -6.94 -0.97
CA TYR A 396 10.76 -7.66 -1.74
C TYR A 396 10.50 -7.63 -3.25
N PHE A 397 11.48 -7.23 -4.03
CA PHE A 397 11.42 -7.34 -5.48
C PHE A 397 12.19 -8.58 -5.95
N SER A 398 11.52 -9.63 -6.38
CA SER A 398 10.09 -9.87 -6.41
C SER A 398 9.75 -11.20 -5.71
N ILE A 399 8.47 -11.54 -5.60
CA ILE A 399 8.03 -12.81 -5.03
C ILE A 399 8.60 -14.01 -5.79
N ARG A 400 8.72 -13.92 -7.12
CA ARG A 400 9.39 -14.95 -7.94
C ARG A 400 10.85 -15.10 -7.53
N SER A 401 11.55 -13.97 -7.34
CA SER A 401 12.95 -13.98 -6.92
C SER A 401 13.12 -14.63 -5.54
N LEU A 402 12.22 -14.38 -4.59
CA LEU A 402 12.22 -15.04 -3.28
C LEU A 402 12.05 -16.56 -3.41
N ARG A 403 11.18 -17.02 -4.31
CA ARG A 403 10.88 -18.45 -4.51
C ARG A 403 12.00 -19.21 -5.22
N GLU A 404 12.63 -18.58 -6.20
CA GLU A 404 13.54 -19.26 -7.13
C GLU A 404 15.01 -19.06 -6.73
N GLN A 405 15.53 -17.83 -6.87
CA GLN A 405 16.97 -17.60 -6.70
C GLN A 405 17.39 -17.24 -5.28
N ALA A 406 16.49 -16.68 -4.48
CA ALA A 406 16.77 -16.23 -3.11
C ALA A 406 16.21 -17.18 -2.04
N ALA A 407 15.70 -18.36 -2.40
CA ALA A 407 14.97 -19.24 -1.47
C ALA A 407 15.78 -19.60 -0.21
N ASP A 408 17.07 -19.94 -0.35
CA ASP A 408 17.93 -20.27 0.78
C ASP A 408 18.20 -19.04 1.67
N ALA A 409 18.45 -17.86 1.04
CA ALA A 409 18.67 -16.61 1.76
C ALA A 409 17.40 -16.15 2.48
N TYR A 410 16.25 -16.35 1.85
CA TYR A 410 14.96 -16.03 2.48
C TYR A 410 14.65 -16.97 3.65
N ALA A 411 14.97 -18.26 3.55
CA ALA A 411 14.77 -19.18 4.66
C ALA A 411 15.59 -18.79 5.91
N VAL A 412 16.81 -18.29 5.72
CA VAL A 412 17.63 -17.72 6.83
C VAL A 412 16.99 -16.47 7.39
N LEU A 413 16.56 -15.54 6.51
CA LEU A 413 15.87 -14.31 6.91
C LEU A 413 14.60 -14.64 7.70
N ALA A 414 13.73 -15.51 7.17
CA ALA A 414 12.47 -15.86 7.81
C ALA A 414 12.69 -16.51 9.19
N GLY A 415 13.70 -17.36 9.32
CA GLY A 415 14.07 -17.95 10.61
C GLY A 415 14.59 -16.95 11.64
N ALA A 416 15.25 -15.88 11.19
CA ALA A 416 15.81 -14.84 12.07
C ALA A 416 14.79 -13.74 12.40
N HIS A 417 14.01 -13.27 11.40
CA HIS A 417 13.19 -12.06 11.52
C HIS A 417 11.68 -12.32 11.44
N TYR A 418 11.25 -13.41 10.77
CA TYR A 418 9.84 -13.74 10.55
C TYR A 418 9.43 -15.06 11.22
N ALA A 419 10.12 -15.44 12.29
CA ALA A 419 9.81 -16.66 13.06
C ALA A 419 8.40 -16.70 13.64
N ARG A 420 7.75 -15.54 13.74
CA ARG A 420 6.36 -15.36 14.16
C ARG A 420 5.58 -14.60 13.10
N PRO A 421 4.27 -14.85 12.92
CA PRO A 421 3.42 -14.00 12.10
C PRO A 421 3.43 -12.55 12.62
N ALA A 422 3.14 -11.59 11.75
CA ALA A 422 2.92 -10.19 12.11
C ALA A 422 1.54 -9.76 11.59
N LEU A 423 0.88 -8.89 12.34
CA LEU A 423 -0.29 -8.19 11.83
C LEU A 423 0.15 -7.14 10.78
N PRO A 424 -0.67 -6.87 9.75
CA PRO A 424 -0.40 -5.76 8.86
C PRO A 424 -0.41 -4.42 9.62
N PRO A 425 0.28 -3.38 9.11
CA PRO A 425 0.20 -2.04 9.66
C PRO A 425 -1.24 -1.55 9.75
N ARG A 426 -1.50 -0.68 10.68
CA ARG A 426 -2.81 -0.08 10.89
C ARG A 426 -2.92 1.15 10.00
N SER A 427 -4.07 1.39 9.36
CA SER A 427 -4.29 2.65 8.67
C SER A 427 -4.39 3.82 9.65
N ASP A 428 -3.64 4.88 9.43
CA ASP A 428 -3.63 6.10 10.27
C ASP A 428 -4.98 6.83 10.25
N ALA A 429 -5.79 6.68 9.19
CA ALA A 429 -7.15 7.18 9.12
C ALA A 429 -8.05 6.69 10.28
N SER A 430 -7.61 5.64 11.01
CA SER A 430 -8.29 5.13 12.22
C SER A 430 -7.80 5.75 13.52
N GLU A 431 -6.86 6.70 13.51
CA GLU A 431 -6.32 7.27 14.75
C GLU A 431 -7.43 7.88 15.63
N GLY A 432 -7.54 7.37 16.85
CA GLY A 432 -8.58 7.81 17.79
C GLY A 432 -9.97 7.17 17.57
N GLN A 433 -10.15 6.31 16.57
CA GLN A 433 -11.36 5.50 16.40
C GLN A 433 -11.15 4.12 17.01
N GLY A 434 -12.14 3.64 17.74
CA GLY A 434 -12.16 2.24 18.17
C GLY A 434 -12.47 1.32 16.98
N PRO A 435 -12.21 -0.01 17.13
CA PRO A 435 -12.50 -0.97 16.08
C PRO A 435 -13.99 -0.96 15.71
N LEU A 436 -14.28 -1.08 14.42
CA LEU A 436 -15.64 -1.08 13.87
C LEU A 436 -16.30 -2.47 13.93
N VAL A 437 -15.58 -3.49 14.40
CA VAL A 437 -16.01 -4.89 14.47
C VAL A 437 -16.23 -5.35 15.90
N GLY A 438 -17.13 -6.33 16.07
CA GLY A 438 -17.45 -6.94 17.36
C GLY A 438 -16.49 -8.07 17.75
N ALA A 439 -16.67 -8.61 18.95
CA ALA A 439 -15.96 -9.80 19.39
C ALA A 439 -16.37 -11.03 18.57
N VAL A 440 -15.40 -11.91 18.28
CA VAL A 440 -15.65 -13.17 17.58
C VAL A 440 -16.33 -14.16 18.51
N GLY A 441 -17.44 -14.75 18.08
CA GLY A 441 -18.21 -15.75 18.79
C GLY A 441 -18.06 -17.16 18.20
N GLY A 442 -18.52 -18.16 18.95
CA GLY A 442 -18.60 -19.55 18.48
C GLY A 442 -17.24 -20.22 18.24
N VAL A 443 -16.17 -19.72 18.84
CA VAL A 443 -14.82 -20.28 18.67
C VAL A 443 -14.78 -21.72 19.17
N THR A 444 -14.29 -22.63 18.35
CA THR A 444 -14.07 -24.04 18.71
C THR A 444 -12.68 -24.48 18.28
N ALA A 445 -12.00 -25.24 19.13
CA ALA A 445 -10.67 -25.79 18.83
C ALA A 445 -10.72 -27.33 18.99
N ARG A 446 -10.33 -28.07 17.96
CA ARG A 446 -10.35 -29.54 17.92
C ARG A 446 -8.97 -30.08 17.65
N ALA A 447 -8.47 -30.94 18.54
CA ALA A 447 -7.22 -31.64 18.34
C ALA A 447 -7.38 -32.69 17.23
N GLY A 448 -6.45 -32.66 16.28
CA GLY A 448 -6.21 -33.71 15.28
C GLY A 448 -4.86 -34.38 15.49
N ASP A 449 -4.42 -35.20 14.53
CA ASP A 449 -3.09 -35.76 14.52
C ASP A 449 -2.06 -34.66 14.24
N GLU A 450 -1.29 -34.23 15.26
CA GLU A 450 -0.25 -33.18 15.18
C GLU A 450 -0.73 -31.79 14.72
N ARG A 451 -2.03 -31.47 14.92
CA ARG A 451 -2.60 -30.16 14.57
C ARG A 451 -3.82 -29.82 15.43
N VAL A 452 -4.21 -28.54 15.41
CA VAL A 452 -5.51 -28.08 15.93
C VAL A 452 -6.25 -27.34 14.85
N ASP A 453 -7.47 -27.77 14.57
CA ASP A 453 -8.39 -27.06 13.69
C ASP A 453 -9.23 -26.10 14.54
N VAL A 454 -9.11 -24.79 14.28
CA VAL A 454 -9.85 -23.73 14.98
C VAL A 454 -10.89 -23.16 14.02
N GLU A 455 -12.14 -23.10 14.43
CA GLU A 455 -13.28 -22.61 13.66
C GLU A 455 -14.08 -21.59 14.49
N TRP A 456 -14.73 -20.60 13.84
CA TRP A 456 -15.52 -19.56 14.50
C TRP A 456 -16.66 -19.04 13.62
N GLU A 457 -17.53 -18.21 14.20
CA GLU A 457 -18.60 -17.53 13.47
C GLU A 457 -18.09 -16.26 12.82
N ALA A 458 -18.56 -15.97 11.58
CA ALA A 458 -18.20 -14.74 10.88
C ALA A 458 -18.72 -13.50 11.63
N VAL A 459 -17.93 -12.42 11.60
CA VAL A 459 -18.27 -11.12 12.16
C VAL A 459 -18.50 -10.13 11.02
N ASP A 460 -19.61 -9.42 11.04
CA ASP A 460 -19.93 -8.40 10.03
C ASP A 460 -18.87 -7.28 10.06
N GLY A 461 -18.34 -6.93 8.88
CA GLY A 461 -17.30 -5.93 8.73
C GLY A 461 -15.88 -6.41 9.07
N ALA A 462 -15.69 -7.69 9.36
CA ALA A 462 -14.36 -8.25 9.53
C ALA A 462 -13.68 -8.45 8.16
N ARG A 463 -12.52 -7.83 7.99
CA ARG A 463 -11.65 -8.07 6.84
C ARG A 463 -10.78 -9.31 7.06
N PHE A 464 -10.16 -9.39 8.23
CA PHE A 464 -9.34 -10.53 8.64
C PHE A 464 -9.68 -11.00 10.05
N TYR A 465 -9.14 -12.17 10.39
CA TYR A 465 -9.15 -12.72 11.74
C TYR A 465 -7.74 -13.05 12.18
N ALA A 466 -7.36 -12.64 13.38
CA ALA A 466 -6.12 -13.03 14.03
C ALA A 466 -6.41 -14.14 15.06
N VAL A 467 -5.64 -15.21 14.98
CA VAL A 467 -5.78 -16.40 15.82
C VAL A 467 -4.60 -16.48 16.78
N TYR A 468 -4.90 -16.57 18.07
CA TYR A 468 -3.91 -16.62 19.15
C TYR A 468 -4.01 -17.94 19.89
N ARG A 469 -2.86 -18.55 20.19
CA ARG A 469 -2.75 -19.73 21.02
C ARG A 469 -2.26 -19.36 22.41
N LEU A 470 -3.04 -19.69 23.43
CA LEU A 470 -2.75 -19.37 24.82
C LEU A 470 -2.07 -20.54 25.52
N PRO A 471 -1.03 -20.29 26.33
CA PRO A 471 -0.46 -21.28 27.22
C PRO A 471 -1.48 -21.82 28.21
N ALA A 472 -1.26 -23.03 28.73
CA ALA A 472 -2.19 -23.72 29.66
C ALA A 472 -2.46 -22.96 30.97
N ASP A 473 -1.53 -22.13 31.42
CA ASP A 473 -1.64 -21.36 32.66
C ASP A 473 -2.46 -20.07 32.50
N THR A 474 -2.73 -19.64 31.28
CA THR A 474 -3.58 -18.49 30.92
C THR A 474 -5.02 -18.91 30.57
N ALA A 475 -5.28 -20.20 30.35
CA ALA A 475 -6.62 -20.74 30.11
C ALA A 475 -7.51 -20.55 31.33
N GLY A 476 -8.58 -19.75 31.23
CA GLY A 476 -9.51 -19.45 32.31
C GLY A 476 -9.52 -18.01 32.82
N VAL A 477 -8.87 -17.13 32.09
CA VAL A 477 -8.68 -15.73 32.44
C VAL A 477 -9.95 -14.92 32.19
N GLY A 478 -10.61 -14.49 33.27
CA GLY A 478 -11.82 -13.66 33.21
C GLY A 478 -11.60 -12.16 33.36
N SER A 479 -10.35 -11.70 33.58
CA SER A 479 -10.06 -10.27 33.70
C SER A 479 -9.69 -9.63 32.34
N GLU A 480 -9.96 -8.34 32.19
CA GLU A 480 -9.60 -7.57 30.97
C GLU A 480 -8.09 -7.57 30.73
N GLU A 481 -7.28 -7.40 31.78
CA GLU A 481 -5.81 -7.45 31.69
C GLU A 481 -5.30 -8.76 31.08
N ALA A 482 -5.88 -9.85 31.47
CA ALA A 482 -5.45 -11.15 31.01
C ALA A 482 -5.99 -11.50 29.61
N ARG A 483 -7.11 -10.89 29.17
CA ARG A 483 -7.53 -10.97 27.77
C ARG A 483 -6.58 -10.19 26.87
N CYS A 484 -6.08 -9.04 27.34
CA CYS A 484 -5.09 -8.26 26.60
C CYS A 484 -3.72 -8.97 26.52
N GLU A 485 -3.32 -9.69 27.57
CA GLU A 485 -2.13 -10.55 27.54
C GLU A 485 -2.30 -11.73 26.56
N ALA A 486 -3.54 -12.21 26.40
CA ALA A 486 -3.87 -13.29 25.48
C ALA A 486 -3.60 -12.96 24.00
N VAL A 487 -3.75 -11.71 23.59
CA VAL A 487 -3.54 -11.23 22.20
C VAL A 487 -2.17 -10.59 21.99
N ALA A 488 -1.18 -10.97 22.80
CA ALA A 488 0.21 -10.54 22.58
C ALA A 488 0.81 -11.21 21.34
N ALA A 489 1.75 -10.52 20.70
CA ALA A 489 2.43 -10.98 19.48
C ALA A 489 3.03 -12.38 19.59
N GLU A 490 3.50 -12.74 20.78
CA GLU A 490 4.09 -14.07 21.06
C GLU A 490 3.11 -15.22 20.97
N HIS A 491 1.80 -14.94 21.04
CA HIS A 491 0.72 -15.91 20.95
C HIS A 491 0.06 -15.98 19.57
N LEU A 492 0.39 -15.06 18.65
CA LEU A 492 -0.17 -15.03 17.31
C LEU A 492 0.24 -16.27 16.52
N VAL A 493 -0.77 -17.03 16.07
CA VAL A 493 -0.60 -18.23 15.22
C VAL A 493 -0.65 -17.86 13.76
N GLY A 494 -1.54 -16.94 13.37
CA GLY A 494 -1.70 -16.49 12.00
C GLY A 494 -2.88 -15.56 11.79
N VAL A 495 -2.95 -15.02 10.57
CA VAL A 495 -4.02 -14.15 10.09
C VAL A 495 -4.69 -14.84 8.89
N THR A 496 -6.00 -14.70 8.75
CA THR A 496 -6.77 -15.28 7.64
C THR A 496 -8.06 -14.52 7.40
N GLY A 497 -8.54 -14.45 6.16
CA GLY A 497 -9.89 -13.96 5.84
C GLY A 497 -10.99 -15.03 5.99
N ARG A 498 -10.59 -16.30 6.20
CA ARG A 498 -11.52 -17.41 6.42
C ARG A 498 -12.00 -17.44 7.87
N THR A 499 -13.06 -18.20 8.14
CA THR A 499 -13.58 -18.46 9.49
C THR A 499 -13.03 -19.75 10.09
N ALA A 500 -11.85 -20.15 9.63
CA ALA A 500 -11.13 -21.32 10.12
C ALA A 500 -9.63 -21.17 9.90
N LEU A 501 -8.82 -21.72 10.83
CA LEU A 501 -7.38 -21.80 10.70
C LEU A 501 -6.88 -23.12 11.33
N THR A 502 -5.87 -23.74 10.70
CA THR A 502 -5.22 -24.93 11.26
C THR A 502 -3.87 -24.55 11.85
N ASP A 503 -3.71 -24.74 13.16
CA ASP A 503 -2.42 -24.62 13.85
C ASP A 503 -1.67 -25.96 13.79
N THR A 504 -0.49 -25.95 13.16
CA THR A 504 0.37 -27.13 13.00
C THR A 504 1.55 -27.15 13.98
N ALA A 505 1.64 -26.18 14.87
CA ALA A 505 2.69 -26.18 15.89
C ALA A 505 2.37 -27.22 17.00
N PRO A 506 3.41 -27.76 17.68
CA PRO A 506 3.22 -28.73 18.74
C PRO A 506 2.28 -28.20 19.83
N LEU A 507 1.29 -29.01 20.20
CA LEU A 507 0.35 -28.69 21.28
C LEU A 507 1.03 -28.85 22.65
N GLU A 508 0.84 -27.85 23.50
CA GLU A 508 1.02 -27.99 24.93
C GLU A 508 -0.29 -28.45 25.59
N ASP A 509 -0.22 -29.37 26.55
CA ASP A 509 -1.42 -29.85 27.28
C ASP A 509 -2.11 -28.66 27.96
N GLY A 510 -3.40 -28.44 27.64
CA GLY A 510 -4.21 -27.38 28.21
C GLY A 510 -4.14 -26.04 27.48
N ALA A 511 -3.58 -25.98 26.27
CA ALA A 511 -3.63 -24.78 25.42
C ALA A 511 -5.08 -24.40 25.10
N GLY A 512 -5.35 -23.10 24.98
CA GLY A 512 -6.61 -22.54 24.51
C GLY A 512 -6.40 -21.68 23.27
N TYR A 513 -7.49 -21.26 22.62
CA TYR A 513 -7.46 -20.37 21.47
C TYR A 513 -8.39 -19.19 21.66
N VAL A 514 -7.94 -18.03 21.19
CA VAL A 514 -8.73 -16.80 21.06
C VAL A 514 -8.65 -16.34 19.62
N VAL A 515 -9.75 -15.81 19.11
CA VAL A 515 -9.81 -15.21 17.78
C VAL A 515 -10.34 -13.80 17.92
N THR A 516 -9.69 -12.85 17.26
CA THR A 516 -10.15 -11.48 17.11
C THR A 516 -10.45 -11.18 15.65
N ALA A 517 -11.32 -10.22 15.38
CA ALA A 517 -11.59 -9.71 14.03
C ALA A 517 -10.82 -8.41 13.83
N LEU A 518 -10.27 -8.21 12.62
CA LEU A 518 -9.69 -6.95 12.17
C LEU A 518 -10.67 -6.30 11.19
N ASP A 519 -10.94 -5.01 11.36
CA ASP A 519 -11.77 -4.22 10.43
C ASP A 519 -10.98 -3.75 9.21
N ASP A 520 -11.62 -2.95 8.34
CA ASP A 520 -10.99 -2.41 7.13
C ASP A 520 -9.78 -1.53 7.43
N TYR A 521 -9.72 -0.89 8.59
CA TYR A 521 -8.55 -0.12 9.06
C TYR A 521 -7.48 -0.98 9.74
N ARG A 522 -7.64 -2.30 9.77
CA ARG A 522 -6.80 -3.28 10.49
C ARG A 522 -6.83 -3.06 12.01
N ALA A 523 -7.81 -2.31 12.51
CA ALA A 523 -8.03 -2.19 13.94
C ALA A 523 -8.63 -3.50 14.49
N GLU A 524 -8.04 -4.00 15.58
CA GLU A 524 -8.40 -5.27 16.16
C GLU A 524 -9.60 -5.10 17.11
N GLY A 525 -10.64 -5.90 16.89
CA GLY A 525 -11.86 -5.92 17.66
C GLY A 525 -11.67 -6.48 19.09
N PRO A 526 -12.73 -6.41 19.91
CA PRO A 526 -12.67 -6.92 21.28
C PRO A 526 -12.36 -8.42 21.32
N VAL A 527 -11.60 -8.82 22.33
CA VAL A 527 -11.27 -10.22 22.60
C VAL A 527 -12.52 -10.99 23.05
N GLY A 528 -12.85 -12.07 22.34
CA GLY A 528 -13.97 -12.96 22.63
C GLY A 528 -13.69 -13.97 23.76
N GLU A 529 -14.44 -15.08 23.74
CA GLU A 529 -14.26 -16.18 24.67
C GLU A 529 -13.07 -17.06 24.29
N VAL A 530 -12.38 -17.61 25.28
CA VAL A 530 -11.33 -18.61 25.08
C VAL A 530 -11.96 -19.96 24.77
N ALA A 531 -11.53 -20.60 23.70
CA ALA A 531 -11.89 -21.96 23.35
C ALA A 531 -10.85 -22.96 23.85
N ASP A 532 -11.22 -23.85 24.73
CA ASP A 532 -10.39 -24.98 25.17
C ASP A 532 -10.28 -26.01 24.03
N VAL A 533 -9.09 -26.60 23.88
CA VAL A 533 -8.87 -27.68 22.90
C VAL A 533 -9.64 -28.94 23.33
N ARG A 534 -10.51 -29.42 22.46
CA ARG A 534 -11.26 -30.67 22.68
C ARG A 534 -10.62 -31.79 21.88
N GLY A 535 -10.33 -32.90 22.55
CA GLY A 535 -9.82 -34.12 21.95
C GLY A 535 -10.87 -34.97 21.26
#